data_7cc24793e279802ae5a3615bce3a458e
#
_entry.id   7cc24793e279802ae5a3615bce3a458e
#
_cell.length_a   1.000
_cell.length_b   1.000
_cell.length_c   1.000
_cell.angle_alpha   90.00
_cell.angle_beta   90.00
_cell.angle_gamma   90.00
#
_symmetry.space_group_name_H-M   'P 1'
#
loop_
_entity.id
_entity.type
_entity.pdbx_description
1 polymer ?
#
loop_
_entity_poly.entity_id
_entity_poly.type
_entity_poly.pdbx_seq_one_letter_code
_entity_poly.pdbx_strand_id
1 'polypeptide(L)' 'MSRQIISPLPGIFYRKPGPGKDPYINEGDTVSAGQTIGLVEIMKQFSEVRAEFDGVLEKFEVDDFGVVNPGDVIALTS' A
#
# COMPACT_ATOMS: atom_id res chain seq x y z
N MET A 1 0.03 8.20 -17.55
CA MET A 1 -0.70 6.93 -17.32
C MET A 1 -0.46 6.47 -15.90
N SER A 2 -1.54 6.08 -15.23
CA SER A 2 -1.40 5.57 -13.87
C SER A 2 -0.88 4.14 -13.88
N ARG A 3 -0.05 3.82 -12.89
CA ARG A 3 0.43 2.46 -12.63
C ARG A 3 -0.23 1.95 -11.38
N GLN A 4 -0.40 0.63 -11.30
CA GLN A 4 -1.08 0.00 -10.18
C GLN A 4 -0.07 -0.63 -9.24
N ILE A 5 -0.31 -0.44 -7.94
CA ILE A 5 0.36 -1.22 -6.90
C ILE A 5 -0.63 -2.26 -6.45
N ILE A 6 -0.26 -3.53 -6.64
CA ILE A 6 -1.17 -4.67 -6.48
C ILE A 6 -0.77 -5.44 -5.23
N SER A 7 -1.78 -5.94 -4.50
CA SER A 7 -1.52 -6.78 -3.34
C SER A 7 -0.98 -8.15 -3.79
N PRO A 8 0.18 -8.58 -3.27
CA PRO A 8 0.69 -9.91 -3.58
C PRO A 8 0.05 -11.01 -2.74
N LEU A 9 -0.64 -10.67 -1.66
CA LEU A 9 -1.15 -11.60 -0.67
C LEU A 9 -2.59 -11.25 -0.28
N PRO A 10 -3.38 -12.26 0.16
CA PRO A 10 -4.66 -11.96 0.79
C PRO A 10 -4.41 -11.49 2.22
N GLY A 11 -5.29 -10.65 2.76
CA GLY A 11 -5.17 -10.21 4.13
C GLY A 11 -5.84 -8.87 4.36
N ILE A 12 -5.40 -8.20 5.42
CA ILE A 12 -5.92 -6.90 5.80
C ILE A 12 -4.84 -5.85 5.51
N PHE A 13 -5.23 -4.79 4.80
CA PHE A 13 -4.31 -3.73 4.43
C PHE A 13 -4.26 -2.65 5.52
N TYR A 14 -3.05 -2.23 5.86
CA TYR A 14 -2.81 -1.13 6.80
C TYR A 14 -1.97 -0.07 6.14
N ARG A 15 -2.39 1.19 6.27
CA ARG A 15 -1.60 2.33 5.79
C ARG A 15 -0.52 2.74 6.77
N LYS A 16 -0.66 2.34 8.05
CA LYS A 16 0.22 2.76 9.15
C LYS A 16 1.01 1.58 9.68
N PRO A 17 2.24 1.82 10.19
CA PRO A 17 3.02 0.73 10.79
C PRO A 17 2.46 0.24 12.13
N GLY A 18 1.63 1.04 12.78
CA GLY A 18 1.02 0.67 14.05
C GLY A 18 0.11 1.75 14.58
N PRO A 19 -0.59 1.47 15.72
CA PRO A 19 -1.48 2.45 16.31
C PRO A 19 -0.72 3.70 16.73
N GLY A 20 -1.31 4.87 16.47
CA GLY A 20 -0.70 6.14 16.82
C GLY A 20 0.47 6.57 15.97
N LYS A 21 0.80 5.81 14.93
CA LYS A 21 1.85 6.15 13.98
C LYS A 21 1.27 6.83 12.76
N ASP A 22 2.10 7.63 12.08
CA ASP A 22 1.71 8.25 10.82
C ASP A 22 1.66 7.21 9.70
N PRO A 23 0.84 7.45 8.66
CA PRO A 23 0.87 6.60 7.47
C PRO A 23 2.26 6.57 6.85
N TYR A 24 2.60 5.45 6.19
CA TYR A 24 3.85 5.36 5.46
C TYR A 24 3.97 6.44 4.39
N ILE A 25 2.85 6.77 3.74
CA ILE A 25 2.79 7.76 2.68
C ILE A 25 1.36 8.30 2.59
N ASN A 26 1.23 9.53 2.14
CA ASN A 26 -0.07 10.14 1.89
C ASN A 26 -0.31 10.30 0.39
N GLU A 27 -1.58 10.38 0.01
CA GLU A 27 -1.93 10.68 -1.38
C GLU A 27 -1.34 12.02 -1.79
N GLY A 28 -0.74 12.06 -2.96
CA GLY A 28 -0.05 13.24 -3.46
C GLY A 28 1.44 13.26 -3.19
N ASP A 29 1.95 12.38 -2.34
CA ASP A 29 3.38 12.33 -2.02
C ASP A 29 4.17 11.61 -3.11
N THR A 30 5.43 12.01 -3.25
CA THR A 30 6.38 11.31 -4.12
C THR A 30 6.70 9.95 -3.51
N VAL A 31 6.76 8.94 -4.36
CA VAL A 31 7.12 7.58 -3.97
C VAL A 31 8.32 7.11 -4.79
N SER A 32 9.21 6.38 -4.14
CA SER A 32 10.39 5.81 -4.80
C SER A 32 10.25 4.29 -4.91
N ALA A 33 10.84 3.72 -5.94
CA ALA A 33 10.88 2.27 -6.10
C ALA A 33 11.51 1.63 -4.86
N GLY A 34 10.85 0.60 -4.33
CA GLY A 34 11.27 -0.07 -3.11
C GLY A 34 10.74 0.53 -1.83
N GLN A 35 10.10 1.70 -1.90
CA GLN A 35 9.55 2.34 -0.72
C GLN A 35 8.30 1.61 -0.24
N THR A 36 8.21 1.37 1.08
CA THR A 36 7.04 0.76 1.69
C THR A 36 5.90 1.76 1.72
N ILE A 37 4.72 1.35 1.23
CA ILE A 37 3.53 2.20 1.23
C ILE A 37 2.46 1.71 2.19
N GLY A 38 2.59 0.50 2.70
CA GLY A 38 1.65 -0.07 3.63
C GLY A 38 2.03 -1.50 3.98
N LEU A 39 1.15 -2.15 4.74
CA LEU A 39 1.34 -3.53 5.17
C LEU A 39 0.11 -4.35 4.84
N VAL A 40 0.31 -5.65 4.57
CA VAL A 40 -0.78 -6.62 4.52
C VAL A 40 -0.53 -7.63 5.62
N GLU A 41 -1.53 -7.81 6.49
CA GLU A 41 -1.48 -8.77 7.58
C GLU A 41 -2.23 -10.04 7.20
N ILE A 42 -1.54 -11.17 7.43
CA ILE A 42 -2.14 -12.50 7.28
C ILE A 42 -1.69 -13.31 8.50
N MET A 43 -2.65 -13.82 9.27
CA MET A 43 -2.38 -14.69 10.43
C MET A 43 -1.32 -14.09 11.38
N LYS A 44 -1.46 -12.82 11.71
CA LYS A 44 -0.56 -12.04 12.59
C LYS A 44 0.84 -11.84 12.03
N GLN A 45 1.05 -12.12 10.76
CA GLN A 45 2.30 -11.81 10.09
C GLN A 45 2.09 -10.65 9.12
N PHE A 46 3.02 -9.71 9.12
CA PHE A 46 2.93 -8.50 8.31
C PHE A 46 3.90 -8.58 7.14
N SER A 47 3.39 -8.28 5.95
CA SER A 47 4.22 -8.17 4.76
C SER A 47 4.16 -6.74 4.24
N GLU A 48 5.32 -6.18 3.92
CA GLU A 48 5.38 -4.84 3.37
C GLU A 48 4.90 -4.81 1.93
N VAL A 49 4.06 -3.81 1.62
CA VAL A 49 3.68 -3.51 0.24
C VAL A 49 4.59 -2.39 -0.21
N ARG A 50 5.36 -2.63 -1.26
CA ARG A 50 6.36 -1.68 -1.76
C ARG A 50 6.00 -1.23 -3.16
N ALA A 51 6.33 0.04 -3.44
CA ALA A 51 6.21 0.56 -4.78
C ALA A 51 7.28 -0.07 -5.67
N GLU A 52 6.93 -0.33 -6.93
CA GLU A 52 7.87 -0.90 -7.90
C GLU A 52 8.50 0.18 -8.78
N PHE A 53 7.95 1.39 -8.75
CA PHE A 53 8.36 2.49 -9.63
C PHE A 53 8.45 3.79 -8.85
N ASP A 54 9.27 4.70 -9.34
CA ASP A 54 9.26 6.08 -8.88
C ASP A 54 8.05 6.80 -9.47
N GLY A 55 7.48 7.72 -8.70
CA GLY A 55 6.36 8.52 -9.18
C GLY A 55 5.68 9.25 -8.04
N VAL A 56 4.40 9.56 -8.23
CA VAL A 56 3.56 10.18 -7.21
C VAL A 56 2.43 9.23 -6.89
N LEU A 57 2.17 9.00 -5.60
CA LEU A 57 1.04 8.19 -5.16
C LEU A 57 -0.23 9.02 -5.38
N GLU A 58 -1.02 8.63 -6.37
CA GLU A 58 -2.21 9.39 -6.73
C GLU A 58 -3.36 9.16 -5.77
N LYS A 59 -3.65 7.89 -5.48
CA LYS A 59 -4.70 7.55 -4.51
C LYS A 59 -4.60 6.10 -4.08
N PHE A 60 -5.19 5.81 -2.91
CA PHE A 60 -5.40 4.45 -2.46
C PHE A 60 -6.78 3.97 -2.95
N GLU A 61 -6.82 2.75 -3.47
CA GLU A 61 -8.06 2.11 -3.90
C GLU A 61 -8.69 1.28 -2.77
N VAL A 62 -7.93 1.02 -1.71
CA VAL A 62 -8.37 0.22 -0.55
C VAL A 62 -8.30 1.09 0.69
N ASP A 63 -9.32 0.99 1.54
CA ASP A 63 -9.34 1.70 2.81
C ASP A 63 -8.34 1.09 3.79
N ASP A 64 -7.90 1.90 4.77
CA ASP A 64 -7.15 1.39 5.91
C ASP A 64 -8.01 0.34 6.62
N PHE A 65 -7.42 -0.80 6.98
CA PHE A 65 -8.10 -1.98 7.52
C PHE A 65 -8.99 -2.72 6.51
N GLY A 66 -8.89 -2.38 5.23
CA GLY A 66 -9.65 -3.05 4.19
C GLY A 66 -9.12 -4.45 3.89
N VAL A 67 -10.01 -5.34 3.47
CA VAL A 67 -9.63 -6.69 3.07
C VAL A 67 -9.16 -6.68 1.63
N VAL A 68 -8.01 -7.31 1.37
CA VAL A 68 -7.46 -7.43 0.02
C VAL A 68 -7.22 -8.89 -0.34
N ASN A 69 -7.25 -9.17 -1.64
CA ASN A 69 -6.93 -10.48 -2.19
C ASN A 69 -5.77 -10.31 -3.19
N PRO A 70 -5.06 -11.42 -3.52
CA PRO A 70 -3.99 -11.31 -4.52
C PRO A 70 -4.53 -10.75 -5.82
N GLY A 71 -3.82 -9.77 -6.36
CA GLY A 71 -4.22 -9.10 -7.59
C GLY A 71 -5.08 -7.86 -7.39
N ASP A 72 -5.59 -7.62 -6.18
CA ASP A 72 -6.37 -6.41 -5.90
C ASP A 72 -5.48 -5.19 -6.00
N VAL A 73 -6.01 -4.12 -6.56
CA VAL A 73 -5.29 -2.85 -6.65
C VAL A 73 -5.35 -2.14 -5.31
N ILE A 74 -4.19 -1.88 -4.72
CA ILE A 74 -4.07 -1.15 -3.46
C ILE A 74 -4.01 0.34 -3.72
N ALA A 75 -3.21 0.76 -4.70
CA ALA A 75 -2.99 2.17 -4.96
C ALA A 75 -2.65 2.42 -6.42
N LEU A 76 -2.81 3.66 -6.83
CA LEU A 76 -2.41 4.12 -8.17
C LEU A 76 -1.29 5.14 -8.03
N THR A 77 -0.32 5.03 -8.92
CA THR A 77 0.79 5.99 -9.02
C THR A 77 0.86 6.56 -10.42
N SER A 78 1.46 7.73 -10.52
CA SER A 78 1.74 8.32 -11.82
C SER A 78 2.91 7.62 -12.51
#